data_1e86730c738353ea1717d92704f63c7d
#
_entry.id   1e86730c738353ea1717d92704f63c7d
#
_cell.length_a   1.000
_cell.length_b   1.000
_cell.length_c   1.000
_cell.angle_alpha   90.00
_cell.angle_beta   90.00
_cell.angle_gamma   90.00
#
_symmetry.space_group_name_H-M   'P 1'
#
loop_
_entity.id
_entity.type
_entity.pdbx_description
1 polymer ?
#
loop_
_entity_poly.entity_id
_entity_poly.type
_entity_poly.pdbx_seq_one_letter_code
_entity_poly.pdbx_strand_id
1 'polypeptide(L)'
;MFKGTVLLLATAAWAAGAVTTTLNGKPAVAGDYKPSEVTDLKLDNGLLSITFGSDGSATSLIKNGQELAHNLMGIIPRDTDAHRTWYIDYSGGGGRLIADVIRIVEVTPQMAHIAVIDNGENNRFPLEHHILMLAGESGLYGYVICRNPNNRRLGGEMRTMYRLDRNIFDWAYVSERTGQQPRYGDLVKLKQVQDETWEMPDGSIYQKYDYSAYYSETPMFGHYGHGFGVFFMPVSTEYYSAGPLHQELMVHQDALILNYFQGAHYGGGGGDNFKDGVKLFGPWFTYVNAGDNAAVIADAKKKVAVEQAKWPYKWMKEPLYPLDRTTVTGQLKGAGAAHAMVMLAKPGVDVYKQGGDFIFYRQADASGKFSLPAVRPGTYALHAYATQGSVTAALEKDDVVVSGSSLNLGTVEWKTPGYSSLLWQIGKADRMSGEFKFGDQLRNIKWIGMVPADLTYTIGKSKEREDWYFAQGKVGNWDVVFDSKKAYSGTAHLTVAIAGVSGNPKVTISVNGKEIKALAYQNDAATYRAALRSGVYRLEDISFPAELLVAGSNTVRLGMTGVGKNGGIMYDTVKLEIE
;
A
#
# COMPACT_ATOMS: atom_id res chain seq x y z
N MET A 1 -9.83 -1.28 -78.99
CA MET A 1 -9.37 -0.41 -77.89
C MET A 1 -10.10 -0.83 -76.64
N PHE A 2 -9.45 -1.68 -75.82
CA PHE A 2 -9.99 -2.06 -74.51
C PHE A 2 -9.29 -1.18 -73.47
N LYS A 3 -10.04 -0.35 -72.76
CA LYS A 3 -9.56 0.37 -71.58
C LYS A 3 -9.68 -0.54 -70.36
N GLY A 4 -8.55 -1.04 -69.89
CA GLY A 4 -8.49 -1.76 -68.61
C GLY A 4 -8.44 -0.75 -67.48
N THR A 5 -9.44 -0.77 -66.59
CA THR A 5 -9.45 -0.02 -65.34
C THR A 5 -8.64 -0.81 -64.31
N VAL A 6 -7.47 -0.26 -63.94
CA VAL A 6 -6.67 -0.81 -62.83
C VAL A 6 -7.31 -0.36 -61.53
N LEU A 7 -7.88 -1.27 -60.77
CA LEU A 7 -8.34 -1.04 -59.43
C LEU A 7 -7.12 -1.09 -58.51
N LEU A 8 -6.61 0.07 -58.06
CA LEU A 8 -5.62 0.15 -57.00
C LEU A 8 -6.31 -0.23 -55.68
N LEU A 9 -6.10 -1.42 -55.23
CA LEU A 9 -6.32 -1.80 -53.82
C LEU A 9 -5.23 -1.14 -52.98
N ALA A 10 -5.56 -0.02 -52.36
CA ALA A 10 -4.74 0.58 -51.31
C ALA A 10 -4.81 -0.34 -50.09
N THR A 11 -3.90 -1.29 -49.98
CA THR A 11 -3.63 -1.96 -48.69
C THR A 11 -3.01 -0.91 -47.78
N ALA A 12 -3.82 -0.37 -46.84
CA ALA A 12 -3.28 0.41 -45.75
C ALA A 12 -2.33 -0.50 -44.95
N ALA A 13 -1.03 -0.30 -45.11
CA ALA A 13 -0.04 -0.88 -44.22
C ALA A 13 -0.30 -0.27 -42.84
N TRP A 14 -0.96 -1.00 -41.97
CA TRP A 14 -1.13 -0.63 -40.58
C TRP A 14 0.28 -0.51 -39.98
N ALA A 15 0.59 0.66 -39.43
CA ALA A 15 1.83 0.82 -38.68
C ALA A 15 1.86 -0.24 -37.57
N ALA A 16 2.92 -1.00 -37.47
CA ALA A 16 3.09 -2.01 -36.43
C ALA A 16 2.82 -1.39 -35.06
N GLY A 17 1.84 -1.91 -34.33
CA GLY A 17 1.45 -1.42 -33.01
C GLY A 17 0.21 -0.49 -32.97
N ALA A 18 -0.48 -0.24 -34.10
CA ALA A 18 -1.74 0.52 -34.07
C ALA A 18 -2.84 -0.25 -33.31
N VAL A 19 -3.69 0.48 -32.57
CA VAL A 19 -4.79 -0.10 -31.82
C VAL A 19 -5.99 -0.38 -32.72
N THR A 20 -6.52 -1.57 -32.65
CA THR A 20 -7.83 -1.95 -33.21
C THR A 20 -8.79 -2.27 -32.09
N THR A 21 -10.05 -1.86 -32.25
CA THR A 21 -11.12 -2.15 -31.28
C THR A 21 -12.32 -2.70 -32.02
N THR A 22 -12.80 -3.84 -31.55
CA THR A 22 -14.01 -4.46 -32.10
C THR A 22 -15.05 -4.70 -31.02
N LEU A 23 -16.31 -4.48 -31.36
CA LEU A 23 -17.47 -4.83 -30.55
C LEU A 23 -18.28 -5.86 -31.29
N ASN A 24 -18.46 -7.05 -30.70
CA ASN A 24 -19.19 -8.17 -31.29
C ASN A 24 -18.69 -8.52 -32.71
N GLY A 25 -17.36 -8.54 -32.88
CA GLY A 25 -16.68 -8.84 -34.15
C GLY A 25 -16.72 -7.74 -35.22
N LYS A 26 -17.28 -6.56 -34.93
CA LYS A 26 -17.32 -5.40 -35.85
C LYS A 26 -16.47 -4.26 -35.33
N PRO A 27 -15.95 -3.37 -36.20
CA PRO A 27 -15.27 -2.16 -35.75
C PRO A 27 -16.12 -1.41 -34.71
N ALA A 28 -15.51 -1.12 -33.54
CA ALA A 28 -16.20 -0.45 -32.45
C ALA A 28 -16.38 1.05 -32.74
N VAL A 29 -17.47 1.61 -32.23
CA VAL A 29 -17.78 3.04 -32.31
C VAL A 29 -17.88 3.60 -30.88
N ALA A 30 -17.39 4.82 -30.67
CA ALA A 30 -17.53 5.50 -29.39
C ALA A 30 -19.01 5.71 -29.02
N GLY A 31 -19.37 5.43 -27.78
CA GLY A 31 -20.74 5.51 -27.30
C GLY A 31 -20.97 4.70 -26.02
N ASP A 32 -22.17 4.79 -25.50
CA ASP A 32 -22.64 4.04 -24.33
C ASP A 32 -23.44 2.81 -24.79
N TYR A 33 -23.10 1.67 -24.23
CA TYR A 33 -23.70 0.38 -24.52
C TYR A 33 -24.26 -0.25 -23.23
N LYS A 34 -25.43 -0.84 -23.33
CA LYS A 34 -25.94 -1.68 -22.22
C LYS A 34 -25.11 -2.97 -22.15
N PRO A 35 -24.91 -3.54 -20.96
CA PRO A 35 -24.22 -4.84 -20.82
C PRO A 35 -24.76 -5.93 -21.76
N SER A 36 -26.08 -5.98 -21.95
CA SER A 36 -26.73 -6.95 -22.87
C SER A 36 -26.41 -6.77 -24.36
N GLU A 37 -25.85 -5.62 -24.75
CA GLU A 37 -25.44 -5.32 -26.13
C GLU A 37 -23.96 -5.71 -26.38
N VAL A 38 -23.22 -6.11 -25.34
CA VAL A 38 -21.81 -6.43 -25.39
C VAL A 38 -21.61 -7.93 -25.17
N THR A 39 -21.32 -8.67 -26.20
CA THR A 39 -20.91 -10.07 -26.10
C THR A 39 -19.40 -10.16 -25.93
N ASP A 40 -18.67 -9.47 -26.81
CA ASP A 40 -17.22 -9.28 -26.70
C ASP A 40 -16.83 -7.84 -27.11
N LEU A 41 -15.94 -7.23 -26.34
CA LEU A 41 -15.30 -5.95 -26.64
C LEU A 41 -13.80 -6.19 -26.62
N LYS A 42 -13.19 -6.29 -27.81
CA LYS A 42 -11.77 -6.63 -27.95
C LYS A 42 -10.94 -5.39 -28.26
N LEU A 43 -9.85 -5.21 -27.51
CA LEU A 43 -8.78 -4.25 -27.77
C LEU A 43 -7.52 -5.03 -28.20
N ASP A 44 -6.86 -4.60 -29.26
CA ASP A 44 -5.68 -5.28 -29.80
C ASP A 44 -4.73 -4.27 -30.46
N ASN A 45 -3.46 -4.24 -30.05
CA ASN A 45 -2.43 -3.38 -30.64
C ASN A 45 -1.28 -4.16 -31.30
N GLY A 46 -1.50 -5.44 -31.57
CA GLY A 46 -0.50 -6.33 -32.16
C GLY A 46 0.57 -6.83 -31.18
N LEU A 47 0.72 -6.20 -30.02
CA LEU A 47 1.62 -6.66 -28.94
C LEU A 47 0.87 -7.39 -27.84
N LEU A 48 -0.36 -7.01 -27.62
CA LEU A 48 -1.26 -7.51 -26.59
C LEU A 48 -2.70 -7.42 -27.10
N SER A 49 -3.51 -8.41 -26.76
CA SER A 49 -4.95 -8.41 -27.01
C SER A 49 -5.69 -8.74 -25.73
N ILE A 50 -6.76 -7.99 -25.44
CA ILE A 50 -7.65 -8.23 -24.30
C ILE A 50 -9.10 -8.19 -24.75
N THR A 51 -9.94 -9.07 -24.21
CA THR A 51 -11.36 -9.14 -24.52
C THR A 51 -12.18 -8.99 -23.25
N PHE A 52 -13.18 -8.13 -23.27
CA PHE A 52 -14.11 -7.87 -22.17
C PHE A 52 -15.49 -8.44 -22.49
N GLY A 53 -16.14 -9.05 -21.50
CA GLY A 53 -17.50 -9.56 -21.59
C GLY A 53 -18.58 -8.56 -21.18
N SER A 54 -19.82 -9.03 -21.17
CA SER A 54 -21.01 -8.23 -20.84
C SER A 54 -21.01 -7.63 -19.43
N ASP A 55 -20.29 -8.23 -18.48
CA ASP A 55 -20.17 -7.69 -17.11
C ASP A 55 -19.05 -6.66 -16.96
N GLY A 56 -18.37 -6.32 -18.06
CA GLY A 56 -17.27 -5.36 -18.09
C GLY A 56 -15.94 -5.91 -17.58
N SER A 57 -15.89 -7.16 -17.15
CA SER A 57 -14.61 -7.82 -16.81
C SER A 57 -13.96 -8.42 -18.04
N ALA A 58 -12.63 -8.57 -18.03
CA ALA A 58 -11.94 -9.27 -19.10
C ALA A 58 -12.07 -10.78 -18.94
N THR A 59 -12.21 -11.46 -20.08
CA THR A 59 -12.35 -12.92 -20.20
C THR A 59 -11.16 -13.56 -20.91
N SER A 60 -10.29 -12.75 -21.56
CA SER A 60 -9.12 -13.20 -22.30
C SER A 60 -8.03 -12.14 -22.30
N LEU A 61 -6.78 -12.57 -22.20
CA LEU A 61 -5.58 -11.76 -22.34
C LEU A 61 -4.55 -12.54 -23.15
N ILE A 62 -4.25 -12.10 -24.37
CA ILE A 62 -3.36 -12.84 -25.28
C ILE A 62 -2.08 -12.06 -25.54
N LYS A 63 -0.94 -12.74 -25.35
CA LYS A 63 0.39 -12.25 -25.74
C LYS A 63 1.12 -13.33 -26.54
N ASN A 64 1.68 -12.95 -27.70
CA ASN A 64 2.41 -13.87 -28.57
C ASN A 64 1.60 -15.14 -28.91
N GLY A 65 0.27 -15.00 -29.05
CA GLY A 65 -0.63 -16.13 -29.32
C GLY A 65 -0.97 -17.00 -28.12
N GLN A 66 -0.42 -16.74 -26.94
CA GLN A 66 -0.70 -17.46 -25.69
C GLN A 66 -1.79 -16.75 -24.88
N GLU A 67 -2.84 -17.49 -24.48
CA GLU A 67 -3.84 -17.02 -23.51
C GLU A 67 -3.22 -17.00 -22.10
N LEU A 68 -3.29 -15.85 -21.42
CA LEU A 68 -2.68 -15.60 -20.13
C LEU A 68 -3.67 -15.45 -18.97
N ALA A 69 -4.96 -15.26 -19.27
CA ALA A 69 -6.01 -15.04 -18.27
C ALA A 69 -6.93 -16.25 -18.09
N HIS A 70 -6.57 -17.40 -18.66
CA HIS A 70 -7.37 -18.60 -18.53
C HIS A 70 -7.44 -19.05 -17.07
N ASN A 71 -8.60 -18.85 -16.48
CA ASN A 71 -8.87 -19.21 -15.11
C ASN A 71 -9.62 -20.52 -15.06
N LEU A 72 -9.05 -21.50 -14.38
CA LEU A 72 -9.60 -22.83 -14.26
C LEU A 72 -10.78 -22.82 -13.28
N MET A 73 -11.96 -22.47 -13.74
CA MET A 73 -13.22 -22.61 -13.01
C MET A 73 -13.29 -23.97 -12.31
N GLY A 74 -13.71 -23.97 -11.05
CA GLY A 74 -13.92 -25.20 -10.27
C GLY A 74 -12.74 -25.64 -9.40
N ILE A 75 -11.61 -24.94 -9.43
CA ILE A 75 -10.47 -25.26 -8.56
C ILE A 75 -10.54 -24.53 -7.22
N ILE A 76 -11.20 -23.37 -7.18
CA ILE A 76 -11.52 -22.64 -5.94
C ILE A 76 -13.05 -22.68 -5.78
N PRO A 77 -13.60 -23.60 -4.99
CA PRO A 77 -15.05 -23.79 -4.90
C PRO A 77 -15.86 -22.60 -4.40
N ARG A 78 -15.21 -21.62 -3.78
CA ARG A 78 -15.85 -20.39 -3.27
C ARG A 78 -15.71 -19.21 -4.21
N ASP A 79 -14.90 -19.32 -5.26
CA ASP A 79 -14.57 -18.19 -6.11
C ASP A 79 -15.46 -18.16 -7.35
N THR A 80 -16.58 -17.47 -7.26
CA THR A 80 -17.50 -17.23 -8.36
C THR A 80 -16.91 -16.34 -9.46
N ASP A 81 -15.76 -15.69 -9.19
CA ASP A 81 -15.10 -14.76 -10.08
C ASP A 81 -13.92 -15.38 -10.85
N ALA A 82 -13.71 -16.70 -10.70
CA ALA A 82 -12.57 -17.40 -11.29
C ALA A 82 -12.50 -17.33 -12.83
N HIS A 83 -13.57 -16.97 -13.52
CA HIS A 83 -13.64 -16.88 -14.98
C HIS A 83 -13.38 -15.47 -15.54
N ARG A 84 -13.01 -14.50 -14.70
CA ARG A 84 -12.84 -13.11 -15.09
C ARG A 84 -11.58 -12.49 -14.52
N THR A 85 -11.09 -11.45 -15.17
CA THR A 85 -9.94 -10.65 -14.78
C THR A 85 -10.18 -9.18 -15.10
N TRP A 86 -9.33 -8.25 -14.64
CA TRP A 86 -9.53 -6.80 -14.82
C TRP A 86 -10.90 -6.31 -14.34
N TYR A 87 -11.26 -6.63 -13.10
CA TYR A 87 -12.50 -6.19 -12.48
C TYR A 87 -12.25 -5.53 -11.12
N ILE A 88 -13.27 -4.90 -10.56
CA ILE A 88 -13.22 -4.28 -9.23
C ILE A 88 -14.10 -5.07 -8.27
N ASP A 89 -13.55 -5.42 -7.10
CA ASP A 89 -14.32 -5.81 -5.94
C ASP A 89 -14.06 -4.92 -4.73
N TYR A 90 -14.95 -4.95 -3.74
CA TYR A 90 -14.82 -4.19 -2.51
C TYR A 90 -15.61 -4.85 -1.37
N SER A 91 -15.17 -4.60 -0.12
CA SER A 91 -15.90 -5.03 1.06
C SER A 91 -17.07 -4.10 1.39
N GLY A 92 -18.23 -4.66 1.66
CA GLY A 92 -19.46 -3.91 1.95
C GLY A 92 -20.28 -3.54 0.71
N GLY A 93 -21.53 -3.11 0.90
CA GLY A 93 -22.39 -2.46 -0.08
C GLY A 93 -22.55 -3.10 -1.47
N GLY A 94 -22.56 -4.41 -1.57
CA GLY A 94 -22.73 -5.13 -2.85
C GLY A 94 -21.48 -5.86 -3.36
N GLY A 95 -20.30 -5.59 -2.76
CA GLY A 95 -19.10 -6.40 -2.90
C GLY A 95 -18.32 -6.30 -4.21
N ARG A 96 -18.83 -5.64 -5.25
CA ARG A 96 -18.15 -5.47 -6.54
C ARG A 96 -18.79 -4.41 -7.42
N LEU A 97 -18.04 -3.92 -8.42
CA LEU A 97 -18.60 -3.15 -9.51
C LEU A 97 -19.51 -4.03 -10.35
N ILE A 98 -20.73 -3.57 -10.60
CA ILE A 98 -21.68 -4.20 -11.52
C ILE A 98 -21.90 -3.22 -12.68
N ALA A 99 -21.61 -3.63 -13.89
CA ALA A 99 -21.76 -2.77 -15.05
C ALA A 99 -23.23 -2.42 -15.31
N ASP A 100 -23.55 -1.15 -15.25
CA ASP A 100 -24.82 -0.59 -15.77
C ASP A 100 -24.63 -0.06 -17.20
N VAL A 101 -23.41 0.43 -17.50
CA VAL A 101 -23.00 0.93 -18.81
C VAL A 101 -21.58 0.46 -19.12
N ILE A 102 -21.34 0.03 -20.35
CA ILE A 102 -20.02 -0.13 -20.94
C ILE A 102 -19.85 1.00 -21.94
N ARG A 103 -18.96 1.95 -21.63
CA ARG A 103 -18.69 3.11 -22.46
C ARG A 103 -17.45 2.88 -23.29
N ILE A 104 -17.55 3.04 -24.60
CA ILE A 104 -16.40 3.20 -25.48
C ILE A 104 -16.14 4.70 -25.59
N VAL A 105 -15.09 5.17 -24.92
CA VAL A 105 -14.79 6.60 -24.78
C VAL A 105 -14.08 7.13 -26.00
N GLU A 106 -13.05 6.41 -26.47
CA GLU A 106 -12.25 6.81 -27.64
C GLU A 106 -11.73 5.56 -28.36
N VAL A 107 -11.78 5.58 -29.69
CA VAL A 107 -11.21 4.56 -30.57
C VAL A 107 -10.46 5.24 -31.68
N THR A 108 -9.13 5.16 -31.63
CA THR A 108 -8.21 5.68 -32.64
C THR A 108 -7.09 4.67 -32.89
N PRO A 109 -6.31 4.79 -33.97
CA PRO A 109 -5.14 3.94 -34.16
C PRO A 109 -4.06 4.10 -33.06
N GLN A 110 -4.11 5.19 -32.29
CA GLN A 110 -3.17 5.48 -31.19
C GLN A 110 -3.66 4.98 -29.84
N MET A 111 -4.98 4.89 -29.66
CA MET A 111 -5.58 4.55 -28.36
C MET A 111 -6.97 3.96 -28.47
N ALA A 112 -7.23 2.94 -27.66
CA ALA A 112 -8.57 2.54 -27.26
C ALA A 112 -8.77 2.90 -25.79
N HIS A 113 -9.88 3.56 -25.45
CA HIS A 113 -10.27 3.90 -24.10
C HIS A 113 -11.70 3.43 -23.84
N ILE A 114 -11.88 2.56 -22.87
CA ILE A 114 -13.18 2.06 -22.44
C ILE A 114 -13.39 2.37 -20.95
N ALA A 115 -14.65 2.45 -20.54
CA ALA A 115 -15.03 2.58 -19.14
C ALA A 115 -16.18 1.64 -18.80
N VAL A 116 -16.06 0.93 -17.68
CA VAL A 116 -17.12 0.12 -17.08
C VAL A 116 -17.71 0.92 -15.94
N ILE A 117 -19.01 1.24 -16.04
CA ILE A 117 -19.68 2.20 -15.16
C ILE A 117 -20.74 1.50 -14.33
N ASP A 118 -20.65 1.65 -12.99
CA ASP A 118 -21.66 1.30 -12.01
C ASP A 118 -22.28 2.60 -11.48
N ASN A 119 -23.59 2.79 -11.65
CA ASN A 119 -24.30 3.97 -11.21
C ASN A 119 -24.57 4.00 -9.68
N GLY A 120 -24.17 2.97 -8.96
CA GLY A 120 -24.28 2.90 -7.51
C GLY A 120 -25.65 2.49 -6.99
N GLU A 121 -26.45 1.82 -7.76
CA GLU A 121 -27.73 1.27 -7.31
C GLU A 121 -27.56 0.21 -6.22
N ASN A 122 -28.61 -0.04 -5.44
CA ASN A 122 -28.65 -1.06 -4.38
C ASN A 122 -27.49 -0.95 -3.37
N ASN A 123 -27.21 0.27 -2.91
CA ASN A 123 -26.12 0.60 -1.97
C ASN A 123 -24.70 0.31 -2.50
N ARG A 124 -24.50 0.16 -3.79
CA ARG A 124 -23.15 0.15 -4.36
C ARG A 124 -22.56 1.57 -4.38
N PHE A 125 -21.24 1.67 -4.56
CA PHE A 125 -20.58 2.93 -4.87
C PHE A 125 -20.70 3.22 -6.36
N PRO A 126 -21.04 4.44 -6.77
CA PRO A 126 -20.88 4.86 -8.15
C PRO A 126 -19.39 4.81 -8.53
N LEU A 127 -19.05 3.91 -9.44
CA LEU A 127 -17.67 3.64 -9.88
C LEU A 127 -17.58 3.69 -11.40
N GLU A 128 -16.48 4.25 -11.89
CA GLU A 128 -16.11 4.19 -13.29
C GLU A 128 -14.71 3.55 -13.38
N HIS A 129 -14.60 2.34 -13.92
CA HIS A 129 -13.33 1.65 -14.15
C HIS A 129 -12.90 1.90 -15.58
N HIS A 130 -11.93 2.77 -15.76
CA HIS A 130 -11.35 3.12 -17.03
C HIS A 130 -10.16 2.24 -17.38
N ILE A 131 -10.10 1.77 -18.62
CA ILE A 131 -9.05 0.90 -19.16
C ILE A 131 -8.64 1.44 -20.52
N LEU A 132 -7.32 1.60 -20.71
CA LEU A 132 -6.77 2.18 -21.93
C LEU A 132 -5.65 1.29 -22.49
N MET A 133 -5.71 1.08 -23.81
CA MET A 133 -4.64 0.46 -24.58
C MET A 133 -4.02 1.52 -25.50
N LEU A 134 -2.71 1.71 -25.42
CA LEU A 134 -1.99 2.62 -26.31
C LEU A 134 -1.23 1.85 -27.39
N ALA A 135 -1.07 2.48 -28.53
CA ALA A 135 -0.23 1.97 -29.61
C ALA A 135 1.22 1.81 -29.13
N GLY A 136 1.84 0.68 -29.47
CA GLY A 136 3.23 0.39 -29.10
C GLY A 136 3.50 0.01 -27.65
N GLU A 137 2.46 -0.02 -26.78
CA GLU A 137 2.62 -0.38 -25.37
C GLU A 137 2.15 -1.82 -25.11
N SER A 138 3.02 -2.66 -24.54
CA SER A 138 2.66 -4.04 -24.17
C SER A 138 2.06 -4.08 -22.76
N GLY A 139 0.93 -3.42 -22.59
CA GLY A 139 0.22 -3.33 -21.32
C GLY A 139 -1.01 -2.45 -21.41
N LEU A 140 -1.65 -2.28 -20.27
CA LEU A 140 -2.88 -1.51 -20.13
C LEU A 140 -2.73 -0.48 -19.02
N TYR A 141 -3.14 0.73 -19.31
CA TYR A 141 -3.35 1.75 -18.29
C TYR A 141 -4.73 1.59 -17.68
N GLY A 142 -4.85 1.91 -16.40
CA GLY A 142 -6.13 1.88 -15.71
C GLY A 142 -6.25 2.98 -14.68
N TYR A 143 -7.46 3.45 -14.45
CA TYR A 143 -7.81 4.31 -13.33
C TYR A 143 -9.27 4.10 -12.92
N VAL A 144 -9.61 4.52 -11.71
CA VAL A 144 -10.97 4.42 -11.18
C VAL A 144 -11.43 5.78 -10.70
N ILE A 145 -12.63 6.18 -11.12
CA ILE A 145 -13.33 7.32 -10.53
C ILE A 145 -14.36 6.75 -9.56
N CYS A 146 -14.27 7.15 -8.30
CA CYS A 146 -15.23 6.80 -7.27
C CYS A 146 -15.96 8.04 -6.80
N ARG A 147 -17.30 7.97 -6.73
CA ARG A 147 -18.15 9.04 -6.20
C ARG A 147 -18.80 8.59 -4.91
N ASN A 148 -18.92 9.50 -3.95
CA ASN A 148 -19.57 9.23 -2.68
C ASN A 148 -20.64 10.27 -2.33
N PRO A 149 -21.76 10.29 -3.07
CA PRO A 149 -22.80 11.30 -2.90
C PRO A 149 -23.54 11.21 -1.56
N ASN A 150 -23.42 10.09 -0.85
CA ASN A 150 -24.16 9.81 0.38
C ASN A 150 -23.27 9.85 1.63
N ASN A 151 -22.08 10.39 1.55
CA ASN A 151 -21.12 10.49 2.67
C ASN A 151 -20.86 9.16 3.39
N ARG A 152 -20.94 8.05 2.68
CA ARG A 152 -20.68 6.73 3.26
C ARG A 152 -19.20 6.59 3.60
N ARG A 153 -18.92 5.86 4.66
CA ARG A 153 -17.57 5.44 4.93
C ARG A 153 -17.10 4.50 3.81
N LEU A 154 -15.99 4.83 3.16
CA LEU A 154 -15.25 3.90 2.33
C LEU A 154 -14.51 2.93 3.26
N GLY A 155 -15.26 2.14 4.02
CA GLY A 155 -14.69 1.19 4.96
C GLY A 155 -14.23 -0.07 4.24
N GLY A 156 -13.11 -0.61 4.68
CA GLY A 156 -12.61 -1.88 4.19
C GLY A 156 -11.73 -1.75 2.94
N GLU A 157 -12.00 -2.56 1.95
CA GLU A 157 -11.13 -2.76 0.79
C GLU A 157 -11.85 -2.37 -0.48
N MET A 158 -11.16 -1.65 -1.39
CA MET A 158 -11.52 -1.50 -2.81
C MET A 158 -10.29 -1.79 -3.64
N ARG A 159 -10.42 -2.70 -4.60
CA ARG A 159 -9.26 -3.17 -5.34
C ARG A 159 -9.60 -3.53 -6.78
N THR A 160 -8.64 -3.37 -7.68
CA THR A 160 -8.67 -4.03 -8.97
C THR A 160 -8.03 -5.40 -8.87
N MET A 161 -8.64 -6.36 -9.53
CA MET A 161 -8.30 -7.78 -9.49
C MET A 161 -7.81 -8.24 -10.86
N TYR A 162 -6.63 -8.85 -10.89
CA TYR A 162 -6.03 -9.40 -12.10
C TYR A 162 -5.76 -10.88 -11.88
N ARG A 163 -6.63 -11.72 -12.41
CA ARG A 163 -6.50 -13.17 -12.34
C ARG A 163 -5.84 -13.69 -13.60
N LEU A 164 -4.79 -14.47 -13.43
CA LEU A 164 -3.98 -15.01 -14.51
C LEU A 164 -4.03 -16.54 -14.50
N ASP A 165 -3.58 -17.17 -15.58
CA ASP A 165 -3.46 -18.63 -15.62
C ASP A 165 -2.34 -19.10 -14.68
N ARG A 166 -2.74 -19.74 -13.59
CA ARG A 166 -1.81 -20.26 -12.58
C ARG A 166 -0.89 -21.38 -13.07
N ASN A 167 -1.15 -21.97 -14.24
CA ASN A 167 -0.25 -22.96 -14.84
C ASN A 167 0.89 -22.26 -15.59
N ILE A 168 0.75 -20.96 -15.90
CA ILE A 168 1.78 -20.13 -16.49
C ILE A 168 2.47 -19.30 -15.39
N PHE A 169 1.69 -18.71 -14.49
CA PHE A 169 2.18 -17.74 -13.50
C PHE A 169 2.27 -18.39 -12.12
N ASP A 170 3.28 -19.19 -11.88
CA ASP A 170 3.52 -19.91 -10.61
C ASP A 170 4.54 -19.23 -9.68
N TRP A 171 5.17 -18.15 -10.11
CA TRP A 171 6.11 -17.35 -9.33
C TRP A 171 5.55 -15.95 -9.05
N ALA A 172 5.76 -15.47 -7.83
CA ALA A 172 5.46 -14.10 -7.41
C ALA A 172 6.72 -13.25 -7.34
N TYR A 173 6.55 -11.93 -7.56
CA TYR A 173 7.56 -10.89 -7.37
C TYR A 173 6.94 -9.71 -6.61
N VAL A 174 7.49 -9.37 -5.44
CA VAL A 174 7.09 -8.20 -4.64
C VAL A 174 8.30 -7.65 -3.90
N SER A 175 8.64 -6.38 -4.09
CA SER A 175 9.76 -5.71 -3.39
C SER A 175 11.05 -6.55 -3.35
N GLU A 176 11.54 -7.00 -4.50
CA GLU A 176 12.71 -7.88 -4.66
C GLU A 176 12.55 -9.30 -4.08
N ARG A 177 11.43 -9.62 -3.49
CA ARG A 177 11.10 -10.99 -3.07
C ARG A 177 10.53 -11.77 -4.23
N THR A 178 11.03 -12.97 -4.41
CA THR A 178 10.53 -13.93 -5.38
C THR A 178 10.23 -15.25 -4.70
N GLY A 179 9.21 -15.96 -5.18
CA GLY A 179 8.89 -17.28 -4.65
C GLY A 179 7.81 -17.96 -5.46
N GLN A 180 7.94 -19.28 -5.56
CA GLN A 180 6.91 -20.10 -6.15
C GLN A 180 5.67 -20.10 -5.25
N GLN A 181 4.50 -19.94 -5.86
CA GLN A 181 3.25 -19.84 -5.11
C GLN A 181 2.58 -21.21 -4.99
N PRO A 182 2.15 -21.61 -3.78
CA PRO A 182 1.34 -22.79 -3.62
C PRO A 182 -0.05 -22.59 -4.26
N ARG A 183 -0.68 -23.69 -4.64
CA ARG A 183 -2.06 -23.66 -5.13
C ARG A 183 -3.05 -23.70 -3.97
N TYR A 184 -4.09 -22.87 -4.02
CA TYR A 184 -5.10 -22.83 -2.97
C TYR A 184 -5.74 -24.18 -2.73
N GLY A 185 -6.04 -24.94 -3.80
CA GLY A 185 -6.60 -26.28 -3.71
C GLY A 185 -5.72 -27.30 -2.96
N ASP A 186 -4.41 -27.04 -2.83
CA ASP A 186 -3.53 -27.87 -2.01
C ASP A 186 -3.43 -27.32 -0.57
N LEU A 187 -3.43 -26.01 -0.40
CA LEU A 187 -3.42 -25.36 0.91
C LEU A 187 -4.62 -25.75 1.76
N VAL A 188 -5.83 -25.80 1.19
CA VAL A 188 -7.06 -26.16 1.93
C VAL A 188 -7.11 -27.59 2.43
N LYS A 189 -6.21 -28.44 1.97
CA LYS A 189 -6.02 -29.82 2.48
C LYS A 189 -5.11 -29.87 3.70
N LEU A 190 -4.38 -28.78 3.96
CA LEU A 190 -3.44 -28.66 5.06
C LEU A 190 -4.12 -28.07 6.31
N LYS A 191 -3.40 -28.09 7.42
CA LYS A 191 -3.86 -27.50 8.67
C LYS A 191 -3.81 -25.98 8.59
N GLN A 192 -4.96 -25.34 8.52
CA GLN A 192 -5.08 -23.88 8.65
C GLN A 192 -4.87 -23.48 10.13
N VAL A 193 -3.88 -22.64 10.39
CA VAL A 193 -3.51 -22.22 11.75
C VAL A 193 -4.03 -20.82 12.08
N GLN A 194 -4.32 -20.01 11.04
CA GLN A 194 -4.90 -18.69 11.13
C GLN A 194 -5.56 -18.31 9.79
N ASP A 195 -6.12 -17.09 9.66
CA ASP A 195 -6.65 -16.56 8.41
C ASP A 195 -5.63 -16.67 7.27
N GLU A 196 -5.99 -17.42 6.23
CA GLU A 196 -5.16 -17.65 5.03
C GLU A 196 -3.69 -17.99 5.36
N THR A 197 -3.50 -18.84 6.38
CA THR A 197 -2.21 -19.24 6.91
C THR A 197 -2.21 -20.73 7.21
N TRP A 198 -1.26 -21.49 6.64
CA TRP A 198 -1.22 -22.95 6.72
C TRP A 198 0.13 -23.46 7.19
N GLU A 199 0.08 -24.57 7.93
CA GLU A 199 1.26 -25.36 8.28
C GLU A 199 1.60 -26.28 7.11
N MET A 200 2.79 -26.09 6.52
CA MET A 200 3.27 -26.87 5.40
C MET A 200 3.82 -28.22 5.84
N PRO A 201 3.91 -29.24 4.93
CA PRO A 201 4.39 -30.58 5.29
C PRO A 201 5.82 -30.61 5.88
N ASP A 202 6.66 -29.64 5.54
CA ASP A 202 8.00 -29.49 6.10
C ASP A 202 8.02 -28.75 7.45
N GLY A 203 6.85 -28.42 7.99
CA GLY A 203 6.69 -27.67 9.23
C GLY A 203 6.92 -26.16 9.09
N SER A 204 7.13 -25.66 7.89
CA SER A 204 7.13 -24.20 7.63
C SER A 204 5.69 -23.64 7.68
N ILE A 205 5.57 -22.33 7.74
CA ILE A 205 4.27 -21.65 7.69
C ILE A 205 4.21 -20.86 6.38
N TYR A 206 3.17 -21.11 5.60
CA TYR A 206 2.81 -20.26 4.47
C TYR A 206 1.70 -19.30 4.89
N GLN A 207 1.89 -18.03 4.60
CA GLN A 207 0.86 -16.99 4.76
C GLN A 207 0.69 -16.24 3.44
N LYS A 208 -0.55 -15.97 3.04
CA LYS A 208 -0.79 -15.08 1.89
C LYS A 208 -0.15 -13.70 2.10
N TYR A 209 -0.05 -13.25 3.35
CA TYR A 209 0.50 -11.95 3.73
C TYR A 209 2.03 -11.83 3.60
N ASP A 210 2.75 -12.94 3.32
CA ASP A 210 4.19 -12.90 3.06
C ASP A 210 4.56 -12.05 1.84
N TYR A 211 3.58 -11.80 0.95
CA TYR A 211 3.70 -10.93 -0.22
C TYR A 211 2.99 -9.58 -0.06
N SER A 212 2.85 -9.12 1.16
CA SER A 212 2.51 -7.73 1.45
C SER A 212 3.74 -6.83 1.37
N ALA A 213 3.54 -5.57 1.01
CA ALA A 213 4.62 -4.59 0.92
C ALA A 213 4.11 -3.16 1.09
N TYR A 214 5.04 -2.22 1.35
CA TYR A 214 4.75 -0.80 1.32
C TYR A 214 4.69 -0.31 -0.13
N TYR A 215 3.65 0.43 -0.50
CA TYR A 215 3.58 1.05 -1.82
C TYR A 215 4.72 2.05 -2.07
N SER A 216 5.23 2.70 -1.02
CA SER A 216 6.38 3.60 -1.09
C SER A 216 7.68 2.92 -1.51
N GLU A 217 7.81 1.61 -1.25
CA GLU A 217 9.00 0.80 -1.53
C GLU A 217 8.80 -0.18 -2.71
N THR A 218 7.59 -0.22 -3.30
CA THR A 218 7.22 -1.25 -4.28
C THR A 218 6.78 -0.63 -5.60
N PRO A 219 7.72 -0.26 -6.48
CA PRO A 219 7.39 0.35 -7.77
C PRO A 219 6.72 -0.61 -8.74
N MET A 220 6.85 -1.92 -8.54
CA MET A 220 6.16 -2.95 -9.30
C MET A 220 5.99 -4.23 -8.48
N PHE A 221 4.95 -5.00 -8.82
CA PHE A 221 4.72 -6.33 -8.27
C PHE A 221 3.87 -7.16 -9.24
N GLY A 222 3.91 -8.47 -9.14
CA GLY A 222 3.14 -9.31 -10.05
C GLY A 222 3.54 -10.78 -10.02
N HIS A 223 3.18 -11.46 -11.09
CA HIS A 223 3.48 -12.87 -11.30
C HIS A 223 4.25 -13.09 -12.59
N TYR A 224 5.05 -14.15 -12.61
CA TYR A 224 5.81 -14.57 -13.78
C TYR A 224 5.98 -16.10 -13.79
N GLY A 225 6.37 -16.64 -14.92
CA GLY A 225 6.63 -18.05 -15.11
C GLY A 225 6.44 -18.45 -16.57
N HIS A 226 6.98 -19.61 -16.95
CA HIS A 226 6.77 -20.26 -18.27
C HIS A 226 6.87 -19.32 -19.48
N GLY A 227 7.82 -18.39 -19.45
CA GLY A 227 8.11 -17.48 -20.57
C GLY A 227 7.33 -16.16 -20.56
N PHE A 228 6.58 -15.83 -19.52
CA PHE A 228 5.77 -14.63 -19.43
C PHE A 228 5.88 -13.95 -18.07
N GLY A 229 5.59 -12.63 -18.05
CA GLY A 229 5.45 -11.83 -16.85
C GLY A 229 4.27 -10.87 -16.97
N VAL A 230 3.54 -10.68 -15.86
CA VAL A 230 2.53 -9.64 -15.70
C VAL A 230 2.84 -8.87 -14.42
N PHE A 231 3.12 -7.58 -14.57
CA PHE A 231 3.53 -6.72 -13.47
C PHE A 231 2.64 -5.48 -13.37
N PHE A 232 2.08 -5.29 -12.19
CA PHE A 232 1.37 -4.07 -11.85
C PHE A 232 2.37 -3.00 -11.42
N MET A 233 2.22 -1.79 -11.96
CA MET A 233 3.07 -0.63 -11.71
C MET A 233 2.19 0.53 -11.21
N PRO A 234 2.22 0.90 -9.93
CA PRO A 234 1.47 2.05 -9.42
C PRO A 234 1.78 3.36 -10.12
N VAL A 235 3.01 3.53 -10.61
CA VAL A 235 3.59 4.71 -11.26
C VAL A 235 3.68 5.93 -10.33
N SER A 236 2.58 6.27 -9.67
CA SER A 236 2.50 7.28 -8.62
C SER A 236 1.83 6.69 -7.38
N THR A 237 2.20 7.19 -6.22
CA THR A 237 1.60 6.79 -4.93
C THR A 237 0.61 7.83 -4.39
N GLU A 238 0.37 8.93 -5.11
CA GLU A 238 -0.43 10.05 -4.63
C GLU A 238 -1.88 9.69 -4.27
N TYR A 239 -2.44 8.70 -4.93
CA TYR A 239 -3.84 8.29 -4.78
C TYR A 239 -4.06 7.21 -3.71
N TYR A 240 -3.00 6.58 -3.21
CA TYR A 240 -3.13 5.64 -2.11
C TYR A 240 -3.38 6.35 -0.79
N SER A 241 -4.10 5.69 0.10
CA SER A 241 -4.37 6.18 1.44
C SER A 241 -3.16 6.05 2.38
N ALA A 242 -3.24 6.64 3.56
CA ALA A 242 -2.32 6.47 4.70
C ALA A 242 -0.84 6.82 4.47
N GLY A 243 -0.45 7.35 3.31
CA GLY A 243 0.90 7.87 3.06
C GLY A 243 2.01 6.82 2.98
N PRO A 244 3.26 7.17 3.37
CA PRO A 244 4.44 6.34 3.09
C PRO A 244 4.50 5.01 3.83
N LEU A 245 3.77 4.85 4.93
CA LEU A 245 3.70 3.61 5.71
C LEU A 245 2.49 2.74 5.33
N HIS A 246 1.78 3.10 4.27
CA HIS A 246 0.71 2.26 3.74
C HIS A 246 1.26 0.99 3.12
N GLN A 247 0.79 -0.13 3.61
CA GLN A 247 1.14 -1.46 3.11
C GLN A 247 -0.12 -2.27 2.85
N GLU A 248 -0.05 -3.12 1.83
CA GLU A 248 -1.15 -4.01 1.46
C GLU A 248 -0.62 -5.33 0.89
N LEU A 249 -1.53 -6.28 0.79
CA LEU A 249 -1.31 -7.52 0.08
C LEU A 249 -1.24 -7.23 -1.43
N MET A 250 -0.11 -7.54 -2.06
CA MET A 250 0.15 -7.21 -3.46
C MET A 250 -0.23 -8.33 -4.42
N VAL A 251 0.11 -9.56 -4.04
CA VAL A 251 -0.18 -10.76 -4.83
C VAL A 251 -0.69 -11.87 -3.93
N HIS A 252 -1.38 -12.82 -4.52
CA HIS A 252 -2.02 -13.93 -3.84
C HIS A 252 -1.68 -15.23 -4.59
N GLN A 253 -1.82 -16.39 -3.92
CA GLN A 253 -1.71 -17.68 -4.59
C GLN A 253 -2.69 -17.75 -5.77
N ASP A 254 -2.48 -18.74 -6.63
CA ASP A 254 -3.23 -18.92 -7.88
C ASP A 254 -3.16 -17.73 -8.84
N ALA A 255 -1.97 -17.10 -8.93
CA ALA A 255 -1.65 -16.05 -9.90
C ALA A 255 -2.58 -14.83 -9.84
N LEU A 256 -2.88 -14.36 -8.65
CA LEU A 256 -3.76 -13.23 -8.42
C LEU A 256 -2.95 -11.99 -8.05
N ILE A 257 -3.07 -10.91 -8.85
CA ILE A 257 -2.51 -9.59 -8.56
C ILE A 257 -3.61 -8.69 -8.01
N LEU A 258 -3.31 -7.95 -6.95
CA LEU A 258 -4.25 -7.14 -6.18
C LEU A 258 -3.75 -5.70 -6.11
N ASN A 259 -4.50 -4.77 -6.68
CA ASN A 259 -4.24 -3.36 -6.45
C ASN A 259 -5.29 -2.79 -5.48
N TYR A 260 -4.94 -2.71 -4.22
CA TYR A 260 -5.76 -2.05 -3.20
C TYR A 260 -5.61 -0.54 -3.30
N PHE A 261 -6.38 0.11 -4.16
CA PHE A 261 -6.38 1.57 -4.23
C PHE A 261 -7.07 2.20 -2.99
N GLN A 262 -7.86 1.40 -2.27
CA GLN A 262 -8.32 1.65 -0.91
C GLN A 262 -8.18 0.34 -0.13
N GLY A 263 -7.44 0.36 0.99
CA GLY A 263 -7.18 -0.85 1.77
C GLY A 263 -7.03 -0.56 3.25
N ALA A 264 -7.18 -1.59 4.07
CA ALA A 264 -7.11 -1.51 5.53
C ALA A 264 -6.61 -2.80 6.18
N HIS A 265 -5.86 -3.65 5.46
CA HIS A 265 -5.34 -4.91 6.01
C HIS A 265 -4.48 -4.72 7.24
N TYR A 266 -3.79 -3.59 7.34
CA TYR A 266 -2.88 -3.25 8.43
C TYR A 266 -3.30 -1.97 9.16
N GLY A 267 -4.60 -1.68 9.17
CA GLY A 267 -5.24 -0.63 9.94
C GLY A 267 -5.13 0.79 9.40
N GLY A 268 -4.32 1.04 8.39
CA GLY A 268 -4.20 2.35 7.75
C GLY A 268 -5.24 2.58 6.64
N GLY A 269 -5.57 3.83 6.34
CA GLY A 269 -6.36 4.18 5.16
C GLY A 269 -7.86 3.92 5.24
N GLY A 270 -8.45 3.97 6.40
CA GLY A 270 -9.85 3.60 6.65
C GLY A 270 -10.94 4.43 5.96
N GLY A 271 -10.61 5.38 5.09
CA GLY A 271 -11.56 6.08 4.22
C GLY A 271 -12.63 6.91 4.93
N ASP A 272 -12.38 7.33 6.15
CA ASP A 272 -13.37 8.06 6.96
C ASP A 272 -13.65 9.49 6.45
N ASN A 273 -12.82 10.01 5.54
CA ASN A 273 -12.85 11.39 5.09
C ASN A 273 -13.23 11.57 3.62
N PHE A 274 -13.72 10.55 2.95
CA PHE A 274 -14.23 10.65 1.58
C PHE A 274 -15.73 11.01 1.61
N LYS A 275 -16.03 12.22 2.10
CA LYS A 275 -17.40 12.73 2.18
C LYS A 275 -17.71 13.64 1.01
N ASP A 276 -18.91 13.50 0.42
CA ASP A 276 -19.42 14.29 -0.73
C ASP A 276 -18.41 14.43 -1.87
N GLY A 277 -17.47 13.48 -1.94
CA GLY A 277 -16.30 13.57 -2.76
C GLY A 277 -16.42 12.81 -4.05
N VAL A 278 -15.58 13.22 -4.99
CA VAL A 278 -15.19 12.42 -6.14
C VAL A 278 -13.68 12.30 -6.12
N LYS A 279 -13.18 11.06 -6.30
CA LYS A 279 -11.74 10.82 -6.37
C LYS A 279 -11.40 9.95 -7.57
N LEU A 280 -10.34 10.33 -8.26
CA LEU A 280 -9.66 9.52 -9.25
C LEU A 280 -8.51 8.79 -8.57
N PHE A 281 -8.55 7.46 -8.58
CA PHE A 281 -7.49 6.58 -8.16
C PHE A 281 -6.70 6.11 -9.39
N GLY A 282 -5.39 6.31 -9.40
CA GLY A 282 -4.54 6.05 -10.55
C GLY A 282 -4.03 7.33 -11.24
N PRO A 283 -3.61 7.24 -12.51
CA PRO A 283 -3.52 6.02 -13.31
C PRO A 283 -2.34 5.14 -12.92
N TRP A 284 -2.50 3.85 -13.16
CA TRP A 284 -1.47 2.82 -13.06
C TRP A 284 -1.23 2.15 -14.40
N PHE A 285 -0.19 1.33 -14.49
CA PHE A 285 0.12 0.55 -15.68
C PHE A 285 0.27 -0.93 -15.33
N THR A 286 -0.43 -1.81 -16.05
CA THR A 286 -0.28 -3.27 -15.95
C THR A 286 0.50 -3.73 -17.16
N TYR A 287 1.77 -4.08 -16.96
CA TYR A 287 2.71 -4.46 -18.00
C TYR A 287 2.71 -5.95 -18.24
N VAL A 288 2.71 -6.36 -19.50
CA VAL A 288 2.77 -7.77 -19.92
C VAL A 288 3.98 -7.97 -20.82
N ASN A 289 4.91 -8.83 -20.42
CA ASN A 289 6.12 -9.12 -21.20
C ASN A 289 6.35 -10.62 -21.40
N ALA A 290 7.37 -10.98 -22.18
CA ALA A 290 7.75 -12.34 -22.45
C ALA A 290 9.27 -12.49 -22.43
N GLY A 291 9.76 -13.65 -21.96
CA GLY A 291 11.16 -13.98 -21.79
C GLY A 291 11.33 -15.00 -20.67
N ASP A 292 12.56 -15.42 -20.38
CA ASP A 292 12.82 -16.22 -19.19
C ASP A 292 12.55 -15.42 -17.89
N ASN A 293 12.53 -16.11 -16.77
CA ASN A 293 12.16 -15.51 -15.48
C ASN A 293 13.04 -14.31 -15.09
N ALA A 294 14.34 -14.34 -15.40
CA ALA A 294 15.24 -13.24 -15.11
C ALA A 294 15.01 -12.06 -16.07
N ALA A 295 14.82 -12.36 -17.34
CA ALA A 295 14.59 -11.36 -18.38
C ALA A 295 13.29 -10.59 -18.16
N VAL A 296 12.17 -11.25 -17.83
CA VAL A 296 10.88 -10.57 -17.60
C VAL A 296 10.94 -9.62 -16.40
N ILE A 297 11.65 -9.97 -15.32
CA ILE A 297 11.85 -9.10 -14.16
C ILE A 297 12.73 -7.91 -14.52
N ALA A 298 13.88 -8.15 -15.19
CA ALA A 298 14.81 -7.09 -15.57
C ALA A 298 14.18 -6.09 -16.54
N ASP A 299 13.40 -6.56 -17.47
CA ASP A 299 12.67 -5.76 -18.44
C ASP A 299 11.57 -4.93 -17.75
N ALA A 300 10.77 -5.53 -16.84
CA ALA A 300 9.78 -4.82 -16.05
C ALA A 300 10.38 -3.71 -15.18
N LYS A 301 11.55 -3.92 -14.57
CA LYS A 301 12.30 -2.88 -13.84
C LYS A 301 12.67 -1.69 -14.71
N LYS A 302 13.09 -1.92 -15.95
CA LYS A 302 13.35 -0.84 -16.92
C LYS A 302 12.07 -0.12 -17.30
N LYS A 303 11.00 -0.88 -17.53
CA LYS A 303 9.69 -0.31 -17.89
C LYS A 303 9.12 0.59 -16.81
N VAL A 304 9.21 0.20 -15.54
CA VAL A 304 8.80 1.03 -14.39
C VAL A 304 9.48 2.40 -14.41
N ALA A 305 10.79 2.45 -14.62
CA ALA A 305 11.52 3.71 -14.67
C ALA A 305 11.05 4.62 -15.83
N VAL A 306 10.75 4.00 -16.98
CA VAL A 306 10.17 4.71 -18.13
C VAL A 306 8.79 5.27 -17.80
N GLU A 307 7.93 4.49 -17.17
CA GLU A 307 6.57 4.93 -16.82
C GLU A 307 6.58 6.03 -15.75
N GLN A 308 7.43 5.93 -14.75
CA GLN A 308 7.62 6.98 -13.74
C GLN A 308 8.15 8.29 -14.35
N ALA A 309 9.01 8.22 -15.37
CA ALA A 309 9.51 9.40 -16.08
C ALA A 309 8.44 10.06 -16.98
N LYS A 310 7.45 9.31 -17.45
CA LYS A 310 6.32 9.83 -18.23
C LYS A 310 5.25 10.51 -17.36
N TRP A 311 5.24 10.20 -16.07
CA TRP A 311 4.23 10.74 -15.16
C TRP A 311 4.51 12.22 -14.79
N PRO A 312 3.47 13.10 -14.73
CA PRO A 312 2.04 12.89 -15.04
C PRO A 312 1.79 12.69 -16.54
N TYR A 313 0.90 11.75 -16.87
CA TYR A 313 0.63 11.36 -18.26
C TYR A 313 -0.09 12.45 -19.06
N LYS A 314 0.58 13.02 -20.04
CA LYS A 314 0.06 14.13 -20.88
C LYS A 314 -1.10 13.72 -21.81
N TRP A 315 -1.24 12.44 -22.11
CA TRP A 315 -2.35 11.91 -22.91
C TRP A 315 -3.67 11.84 -22.16
N MET A 316 -3.65 11.90 -20.82
CA MET A 316 -4.83 11.79 -19.99
C MET A 316 -5.64 13.09 -20.01
N LYS A 317 -6.88 13.02 -20.51
CA LYS A 317 -7.77 14.19 -20.69
C LYS A 317 -8.83 14.29 -19.60
N GLU A 318 -8.70 13.54 -18.52
CA GLU A 318 -9.66 13.49 -17.43
C GLU A 318 -9.61 14.77 -16.58
N PRO A 319 -10.71 15.52 -16.41
CA PRO A 319 -10.73 16.75 -15.61
C PRO A 319 -10.26 16.57 -14.16
N LEU A 320 -10.47 15.38 -13.58
CA LEU A 320 -10.00 15.05 -12.23
C LEU A 320 -8.50 14.73 -12.16
N TYR A 321 -7.79 14.82 -13.30
CA TYR A 321 -6.34 14.59 -13.40
C TYR A 321 -5.63 15.86 -13.90
N PRO A 322 -5.36 16.83 -13.03
CA PRO A 322 -4.70 18.07 -13.45
C PRO A 322 -3.30 17.80 -13.98
N LEU A 323 -2.96 18.42 -15.12
CA LEU A 323 -1.62 18.41 -15.70
C LEU A 323 -0.77 19.58 -15.21
N ASP A 324 -1.41 20.67 -14.80
CA ASP A 324 -0.77 21.81 -14.15
C ASP A 324 -0.43 21.42 -12.71
N ARG A 325 0.83 21.11 -12.47
CA ARG A 325 1.32 20.62 -11.18
C ARG A 325 2.50 21.43 -10.71
N THR A 326 2.65 21.49 -9.39
CA THR A 326 3.63 22.33 -8.70
C THR A 326 4.75 21.47 -8.14
N THR A 327 6.00 21.90 -8.29
CA THR A 327 7.10 21.38 -7.49
C THR A 327 7.18 22.18 -6.18
N VAL A 328 6.95 21.52 -5.05
CA VAL A 328 7.03 22.13 -3.71
C VAL A 328 8.38 21.80 -3.10
N THR A 329 9.13 22.82 -2.69
CA THR A 329 10.44 22.68 -2.08
C THR A 329 10.49 23.39 -0.73
N GLY A 330 11.48 23.03 0.09
CA GLY A 330 11.73 23.69 1.35
C GLY A 330 12.88 23.04 2.11
N GLN A 331 13.13 23.53 3.32
CA GLN A 331 14.11 22.95 4.21
C GLN A 331 13.55 22.88 5.63
N LEU A 332 13.49 21.68 6.20
CA LEU A 332 13.20 21.49 7.61
C LEU A 332 14.44 21.86 8.44
N LYS A 333 14.22 22.44 9.62
CA LYS A 333 15.27 22.75 10.59
C LYS A 333 14.82 22.32 11.98
N GLY A 334 15.62 21.53 12.65
CA GLY A 334 15.36 20.96 13.97
C GLY A 334 16.00 19.57 14.11
N ALA A 335 15.92 18.99 15.28
CA ALA A 335 16.57 17.72 15.59
C ALA A 335 16.08 16.53 14.75
N GLY A 336 14.82 16.57 14.29
CA GLY A 336 14.24 15.51 13.44
C GLY A 336 14.40 15.74 11.93
N ALA A 337 15.04 16.82 11.48
CA ALA A 337 14.99 17.27 10.08
C ALA A 337 15.78 16.40 9.10
N ALA A 338 16.93 15.87 9.53
CA ALA A 338 17.78 15.05 8.67
C ALA A 338 17.07 13.76 8.26
N HIS A 339 16.97 13.54 6.95
CA HIS A 339 16.29 12.40 6.35
C HIS A 339 14.81 12.23 6.75
N ALA A 340 14.16 13.27 7.29
CA ALA A 340 12.75 13.21 7.66
C ALA A 340 11.86 12.79 6.48
N MET A 341 10.80 12.05 6.74
CA MET A 341 9.73 11.84 5.78
C MET A 341 8.84 13.09 5.78
N VAL A 342 8.75 13.74 4.62
CA VAL A 342 7.98 14.96 4.42
C VAL A 342 6.76 14.67 3.56
N MET A 343 5.59 15.16 3.97
CA MET A 343 4.32 14.88 3.31
C MET A 343 3.51 16.16 3.13
N LEU A 344 2.75 16.23 2.03
CA LEU A 344 1.61 17.14 1.87
C LEU A 344 0.34 16.29 1.85
N ALA A 345 -0.57 16.59 2.75
CA ALA A 345 -1.82 15.85 2.91
C ALA A 345 -2.96 16.82 3.31
N LYS A 346 -4.19 16.35 3.42
CA LYS A 346 -5.33 17.18 3.79
C LYS A 346 -5.18 17.75 5.20
N PRO A 347 -5.44 19.05 5.41
CA PRO A 347 -5.40 19.67 6.74
C PRO A 347 -6.43 19.06 7.71
N GLY A 348 -6.07 18.99 8.99
CA GLY A 348 -6.98 18.59 10.08
C GLY A 348 -7.41 17.12 10.06
N VAL A 349 -6.76 16.27 9.28
CA VAL A 349 -7.03 14.82 9.23
C VAL A 349 -5.72 14.06 9.40
N ASP A 350 -5.71 13.13 10.35
CA ASP A 350 -4.57 12.23 10.54
C ASP A 350 -4.23 11.52 9.21
N VAL A 351 -2.97 11.62 8.78
CA VAL A 351 -2.50 11.05 7.51
C VAL A 351 -2.82 9.58 7.38
N TYR A 352 -2.72 8.80 8.46
CA TYR A 352 -3.05 7.36 8.45
C TYR A 352 -4.54 7.05 8.20
N LYS A 353 -5.42 8.02 8.41
CA LYS A 353 -6.86 7.89 8.21
C LYS A 353 -7.34 8.48 6.89
N GLN A 354 -6.47 9.12 6.14
CA GLN A 354 -6.83 9.72 4.85
C GLN A 354 -7.03 8.67 3.77
N GLY A 355 -8.19 8.65 3.15
CA GLY A 355 -8.53 7.77 2.02
C GLY A 355 -9.11 8.51 0.83
N GLY A 356 -9.82 9.63 1.07
CA GLY A 356 -10.50 10.43 0.06
C GLY A 356 -9.64 11.47 -0.66
N ASP A 357 -8.48 11.80 -0.13
CA ASP A 357 -7.60 12.87 -0.63
C ASP A 357 -6.29 12.32 -1.22
N PHE A 358 -5.45 13.22 -1.74
CA PHE A 358 -4.15 12.88 -2.29
C PHE A 358 -3.05 13.17 -1.27
N ILE A 359 -2.05 12.28 -1.21
CA ILE A 359 -0.91 12.40 -0.30
C ILE A 359 0.37 12.37 -1.11
N PHE A 360 1.15 13.44 -1.03
CA PHE A 360 2.45 13.55 -1.68
C PHE A 360 3.54 13.43 -0.63
N TYR A 361 4.56 12.62 -0.87
CA TYR A 361 5.63 12.43 0.11
C TYR A 361 6.98 12.15 -0.53
N ARG A 362 8.04 12.58 0.14
CA ARG A 362 9.45 12.28 -0.16
C ARG A 362 10.27 12.39 1.10
N GLN A 363 11.37 11.66 1.12
CA GLN A 363 12.38 11.81 2.16
C GLN A 363 13.22 13.05 1.91
N ALA A 364 13.47 13.85 2.97
CA ALA A 364 14.41 14.95 2.96
C ALA A 364 15.86 14.44 2.88
N ASP A 365 16.78 15.28 2.47
CA ASP A 365 18.21 14.96 2.51
C ASP A 365 18.80 15.11 3.94
N ALA A 366 20.10 14.85 4.08
CA ALA A 366 20.81 14.97 5.36
C ALA A 366 20.78 16.40 5.95
N SER A 367 20.54 17.41 5.13
CA SER A 367 20.42 18.81 5.56
C SER A 367 18.97 19.24 5.84
N GLY A 368 18.01 18.32 5.71
CA GLY A 368 16.59 18.58 5.85
C GLY A 368 15.93 19.22 4.61
N LYS A 369 16.62 19.34 3.48
CA LYS A 369 16.03 19.86 2.24
C LYS A 369 15.14 18.79 1.60
N PHE A 370 13.99 19.23 1.08
CA PHE A 370 13.05 18.34 0.40
C PHE A 370 12.53 18.95 -0.90
N SER A 371 12.09 18.07 -1.79
CA SER A 371 11.40 18.42 -3.03
C SER A 371 10.29 17.42 -3.31
N LEU A 372 9.06 17.91 -3.37
CA LEU A 372 7.85 17.15 -3.71
C LEU A 372 7.44 17.54 -5.14
N PRO A 373 7.76 16.73 -6.14
CA PRO A 373 7.44 17.05 -7.53
C PRO A 373 5.97 16.76 -7.83
N ALA A 374 5.44 17.48 -8.81
CA ALA A 374 4.14 17.25 -9.41
C ALA A 374 2.96 17.18 -8.42
N VAL A 375 2.97 18.03 -7.40
CA VAL A 375 1.86 18.20 -6.46
C VAL A 375 0.68 18.84 -7.18
N ARG A 376 -0.53 18.31 -6.97
CA ARG A 376 -1.78 18.87 -7.50
C ARG A 376 -2.06 20.23 -6.87
N PRO A 377 -2.63 21.20 -7.60
CA PRO A 377 -3.11 22.44 -6.98
C PRO A 377 -4.11 22.16 -5.87
N GLY A 378 -4.02 22.89 -4.77
CA GLY A 378 -4.91 22.73 -3.62
C GLY A 378 -4.34 23.30 -2.33
N THR A 379 -5.07 23.15 -1.23
CA THR A 379 -4.64 23.53 0.11
C THR A 379 -4.29 22.26 0.91
N TYR A 380 -3.11 22.24 1.50
CA TYR A 380 -2.54 21.11 2.22
C TYR A 380 -2.06 21.51 3.62
N ALA A 381 -1.85 20.50 4.45
CA ALA A 381 -0.95 20.59 5.58
C ALA A 381 0.39 19.94 5.22
N LEU A 382 1.49 20.56 5.62
CA LEU A 382 2.82 19.97 5.59
C LEU A 382 3.00 19.15 6.87
N HIS A 383 3.19 17.85 6.70
CA HIS A 383 3.53 16.93 7.77
C HIS A 383 4.97 16.45 7.64
N ALA A 384 5.65 16.21 8.75
CA ALA A 384 6.90 15.47 8.73
C ALA A 384 7.07 14.63 10.00
N TYR A 385 7.78 13.51 9.85
CA TYR A 385 8.25 12.71 10.98
C TYR A 385 9.70 12.27 10.76
N ALA A 386 10.42 12.10 11.86
CA ALA A 386 11.79 11.62 11.81
C ALA A 386 11.85 10.16 11.35
N THR A 387 12.93 9.77 10.67
CA THR A 387 13.20 8.39 10.26
C THR A 387 14.44 7.82 10.96
N GLN A 388 14.93 8.55 11.96
CA GLN A 388 16.10 8.18 12.76
C GLN A 388 16.16 9.03 14.04
N GLY A 389 17.04 8.65 14.98
CA GLY A 389 17.29 9.41 16.19
C GLY A 389 16.18 9.27 17.23
N SER A 390 15.93 10.34 18.00
CA SER A 390 15.07 10.32 19.19
C SER A 390 13.79 11.17 19.07
N VAL A 391 13.58 11.85 17.95
CA VAL A 391 12.44 12.75 17.76
C VAL A 391 11.20 11.96 17.37
N THR A 392 10.30 11.76 18.31
CA THR A 392 9.01 11.06 18.10
C THR A 392 7.86 12.01 17.72
N ALA A 393 7.99 13.31 18.08
CA ALA A 393 7.00 14.31 17.75
C ALA A 393 6.97 14.60 16.24
N ALA A 394 5.78 14.65 15.66
CA ALA A 394 5.59 15.04 14.26
C ALA A 394 5.58 16.56 14.08
N LEU A 395 5.98 17.04 12.90
CA LEU A 395 5.70 18.39 12.43
C LEU A 395 4.35 18.40 11.74
N GLU A 396 3.55 19.42 12.03
CA GLU A 396 2.36 19.77 11.24
C GLU A 396 2.32 21.28 11.03
N LYS A 397 2.09 21.70 9.79
CA LYS A 397 1.92 23.10 9.42
C LYS A 397 0.80 23.19 8.39
N ASP A 398 -0.30 23.78 8.80
CA ASP A 398 -1.48 24.01 7.95
C ASP A 398 -1.28 25.12 6.92
N ASP A 399 -2.29 25.32 6.07
CA ASP A 399 -2.44 26.41 5.13
C ASP A 399 -1.34 26.52 4.06
N VAL A 400 -0.84 25.37 3.59
CA VAL A 400 0.07 25.32 2.45
C VAL A 400 -0.76 25.36 1.16
N VAL A 401 -0.89 26.56 0.57
CA VAL A 401 -1.59 26.75 -0.71
C VAL A 401 -0.64 26.46 -1.84
N VAL A 402 -0.92 25.38 -2.57
CA VAL A 402 -0.14 24.93 -3.72
C VAL A 402 -0.79 25.42 -5.02
N SER A 403 -0.07 26.25 -5.77
CA SER A 403 -0.49 26.77 -7.07
C SER A 403 0.71 27.16 -7.92
N GLY A 404 0.51 27.31 -9.24
CA GLY A 404 1.58 27.60 -10.19
C GLY A 404 2.55 26.43 -10.41
N SER A 405 3.70 26.70 -11.02
CA SER A 405 4.67 25.65 -11.38
C SER A 405 5.65 25.30 -10.27
N SER A 406 5.88 26.21 -9.32
CA SER A 406 6.79 26.00 -8.20
C SER A 406 6.34 26.77 -6.95
N LEU A 407 6.59 26.19 -5.80
CA LEU A 407 6.37 26.80 -4.49
C LEU A 407 7.58 26.49 -3.59
N ASN A 408 8.22 27.51 -3.06
CA ASN A 408 9.29 27.35 -2.09
C ASN A 408 8.77 27.78 -0.70
N LEU A 409 8.72 26.84 0.23
CA LEU A 409 8.28 27.10 1.61
C LEU A 409 9.36 27.73 2.49
N GLY A 410 10.59 27.92 1.95
CA GLY A 410 11.73 28.42 2.71
C GLY A 410 12.14 27.45 3.82
N THR A 411 12.62 28.01 4.92
CA THR A 411 12.97 27.23 6.13
C THR A 411 11.75 27.04 7.00
N VAL A 412 11.44 25.78 7.32
CA VAL A 412 10.36 25.39 8.23
C VAL A 412 10.98 24.89 9.53
N GLU A 413 10.80 25.65 10.60
CA GLU A 413 11.28 25.29 11.94
C GLU A 413 10.44 24.15 12.51
N TRP A 414 11.10 23.07 12.88
CA TRP A 414 10.49 21.92 13.56
C TRP A 414 10.82 21.97 15.05
N LYS A 415 9.91 22.54 15.80
CA LYS A 415 10.01 22.60 17.25
C LYS A 415 9.58 21.27 17.85
N THR A 416 10.43 20.66 18.63
CA THR A 416 10.13 19.45 19.40
C THR A 416 10.06 19.79 20.88
N PRO A 417 9.33 19.05 21.70
CA PRO A 417 9.44 19.19 23.15
C PRO A 417 10.90 19.10 23.55
N GLY A 418 11.38 20.08 24.25
CA GLY A 418 12.76 20.13 24.73
C GLY A 418 12.83 19.67 26.17
N TYR A 419 13.18 18.41 26.40
CA TYR A 419 13.52 17.92 27.71
C TYR A 419 15.00 18.09 27.97
N SER A 420 15.38 18.34 29.22
CA SER A 420 16.75 18.73 29.55
C SER A 420 17.75 17.58 29.44
N SER A 421 17.31 16.34 29.58
CA SER A 421 18.19 15.18 29.60
C SER A 421 17.52 13.90 29.14
N LEU A 422 18.04 13.29 28.07
CA LEU A 422 17.72 11.93 27.68
C LEU A 422 18.53 10.95 28.55
N LEU A 423 17.85 10.14 29.34
CA LEU A 423 18.50 9.14 30.19
C LEU A 423 18.85 7.88 29.43
N TRP A 424 17.92 7.38 28.64
CA TRP A 424 18.12 6.24 27.76
C TRP A 424 17.04 6.17 26.68
N GLN A 425 17.33 5.40 25.64
CA GLN A 425 16.43 5.09 24.54
C GLN A 425 16.64 3.65 24.08
N ILE A 426 15.57 2.98 23.69
CA ILE A 426 15.52 1.69 23.00
C ILE A 426 14.80 1.93 21.68
N GLY A 427 15.36 1.46 20.56
CA GLY A 427 14.84 1.70 19.23
C GLY A 427 15.20 3.08 18.67
N LYS A 428 14.72 3.38 17.50
CA LYS A 428 14.89 4.67 16.80
C LYS A 428 13.52 5.17 16.34
N ALA A 429 13.32 6.47 16.44
CA ALA A 429 12.03 7.08 16.09
C ALA A 429 11.85 7.13 14.57
N ASP A 430 11.45 5.99 13.96
CA ASP A 430 11.18 5.86 12.52
C ASP A 430 9.77 5.29 12.22
N ARG A 431 8.97 5.07 13.27
CA ARG A 431 7.62 4.52 13.22
C ARG A 431 7.56 3.04 12.83
N MET A 432 8.65 2.34 12.98
CA MET A 432 8.81 0.93 12.61
C MET A 432 9.40 0.12 13.77
N SER A 433 9.43 -1.21 13.65
CA SER A 433 10.05 -2.12 14.60
C SER A 433 11.16 -2.96 13.96
N GLY A 434 11.74 -2.46 12.88
CA GLY A 434 12.67 -3.23 12.03
C GLY A 434 14.01 -3.55 12.66
N GLU A 435 14.48 -2.74 13.61
CA GLU A 435 15.76 -2.90 14.30
C GLU A 435 15.76 -4.02 15.36
N PHE A 436 14.60 -4.44 15.83
CA PHE A 436 14.47 -5.43 16.89
C PHE A 436 14.56 -6.88 16.37
N LYS A 437 14.79 -7.81 17.28
CA LYS A 437 14.86 -9.25 16.96
C LYS A 437 13.58 -9.71 16.24
N PHE A 438 13.76 -10.35 15.09
CA PHE A 438 12.72 -10.72 14.12
C PHE A 438 12.03 -9.54 13.41
N GLY A 439 12.46 -8.29 13.64
CA GLY A 439 11.84 -7.10 13.07
C GLY A 439 12.07 -6.92 11.58
N ASP A 440 13.19 -7.41 11.07
CA ASP A 440 13.61 -7.34 9.67
C ASP A 440 13.23 -8.58 8.84
N GLN A 441 12.49 -9.51 9.42
CA GLN A 441 12.06 -10.75 8.77
C GLN A 441 10.60 -10.70 8.39
N LEU A 442 10.19 -11.51 7.42
CA LEU A 442 8.79 -11.71 7.10
C LEU A 442 8.03 -12.19 8.33
N ARG A 443 6.93 -11.53 8.65
CA ARG A 443 6.09 -11.89 9.79
C ARG A 443 5.39 -13.21 9.54
N ASN A 444 5.42 -14.08 10.52
CA ASN A 444 4.50 -15.20 10.62
C ASN A 444 4.23 -15.52 12.09
N ILE A 445 3.22 -16.32 12.33
CA ILE A 445 2.79 -16.66 13.70
C ILE A 445 3.84 -17.39 14.53
N LYS A 446 4.87 -17.97 13.92
CA LYS A 446 5.98 -18.60 14.67
C LYS A 446 6.78 -17.56 15.44
N TRP A 447 7.03 -16.40 14.84
CA TRP A 447 7.83 -15.36 15.50
C TRP A 447 7.18 -14.89 16.79
N ILE A 448 5.86 -14.63 16.79
CA ILE A 448 5.15 -14.20 18.00
C ILE A 448 5.13 -15.32 19.06
N GLY A 449 5.11 -16.58 18.63
CA GLY A 449 5.23 -17.74 19.53
C GLY A 449 6.59 -17.84 20.21
N MET A 450 7.65 -17.36 19.60
CA MET A 450 9.04 -17.38 20.10
C MET A 450 9.38 -16.20 21.01
N VAL A 451 8.55 -15.16 21.05
CA VAL A 451 8.74 -14.01 21.94
C VAL A 451 8.53 -14.45 23.40
N PRO A 452 9.41 -14.08 24.35
CA PRO A 452 9.24 -14.42 25.77
C PRO A 452 8.07 -13.65 26.40
N ALA A 453 7.47 -14.23 27.43
CA ALA A 453 6.49 -13.54 28.26
C ALA A 453 7.18 -12.45 29.13
N ASP A 454 8.26 -12.86 29.78
CA ASP A 454 9.07 -11.96 30.61
C ASP A 454 10.42 -11.70 29.97
N LEU A 455 10.88 -10.45 30.04
CA LEU A 455 12.14 -9.99 29.47
C LEU A 455 12.77 -8.94 30.38
N THR A 456 14.07 -9.01 30.54
CA THR A 456 14.85 -7.93 31.18
C THR A 456 15.84 -7.33 30.18
N TYR A 457 15.67 -6.05 29.88
CA TYR A 457 16.58 -5.28 29.06
C TYR A 457 17.40 -4.33 29.94
N THR A 458 18.71 -4.51 29.99
CA THR A 458 19.59 -3.68 30.81
C THR A 458 20.29 -2.63 29.94
N ILE A 459 20.01 -1.36 30.19
CA ILE A 459 20.61 -0.24 29.48
C ILE A 459 22.15 -0.30 29.61
N GLY A 460 22.81 -0.15 28.46
CA GLY A 460 24.27 -0.22 28.36
C GLY A 460 24.88 -1.62 28.36
N LYS A 461 24.05 -2.68 28.48
CA LYS A 461 24.48 -4.08 28.39
C LYS A 461 23.74 -4.86 27.30
N SER A 462 22.41 -4.77 27.31
CA SER A 462 21.56 -5.44 26.32
C SER A 462 21.63 -4.74 24.96
N LYS A 463 21.35 -5.48 23.89
CA LYS A 463 21.35 -5.02 22.51
C LYS A 463 19.96 -5.20 21.89
N GLU A 464 19.51 -4.21 21.17
CA GLU A 464 18.16 -4.16 20.58
C GLU A 464 17.86 -5.35 19.67
N ARG A 465 18.77 -5.69 18.75
CA ARG A 465 18.60 -6.80 17.81
C ARG A 465 18.68 -8.21 18.44
N GLU A 466 19.26 -8.32 19.63
CA GLU A 466 19.45 -9.58 20.32
C GLU A 466 18.46 -9.79 21.47
N ASP A 467 18.19 -8.73 22.24
CA ASP A 467 17.54 -8.79 23.54
C ASP A 467 16.18 -8.07 23.59
N TRP A 468 15.82 -7.30 22.55
CA TRP A 468 14.47 -6.74 22.41
C TRP A 468 13.79 -7.33 21.17
N TYR A 469 12.54 -7.73 21.29
CA TYR A 469 11.83 -8.40 20.20
C TYR A 469 10.90 -7.43 19.47
N PHE A 470 10.58 -7.74 18.22
CA PHE A 470 9.72 -6.92 17.35
C PHE A 470 8.35 -6.63 17.94
N ALA A 471 7.85 -7.49 18.85
CA ALA A 471 6.57 -7.32 19.51
C ALA A 471 6.56 -8.00 20.87
N GLN A 472 5.91 -7.39 21.85
CA GLN A 472 5.51 -8.03 23.11
C GLN A 472 4.17 -8.73 22.87
N GLY A 473 4.18 -10.06 22.83
CA GLY A 473 3.03 -10.86 22.36
C GLY A 473 2.41 -11.80 23.39
N LYS A 474 2.85 -11.73 24.65
CA LYS A 474 2.36 -12.59 25.73
C LYS A 474 2.09 -11.77 26.99
N VAL A 475 1.14 -12.21 27.78
CA VAL A 475 0.96 -11.72 29.16
C VAL A 475 2.24 -11.99 29.94
N GLY A 476 2.79 -10.95 30.58
CA GLY A 476 4.08 -10.96 31.27
C GLY A 476 4.72 -9.57 31.30
N ASN A 477 5.94 -9.48 31.78
CA ASN A 477 6.62 -8.23 32.07
C ASN A 477 7.88 -8.05 31.23
N TRP A 478 7.97 -6.92 30.55
CA TRP A 478 9.22 -6.46 29.95
C TRP A 478 9.78 -5.33 30.80
N ASP A 479 10.90 -5.60 31.45
CA ASP A 479 11.56 -4.71 32.38
C ASP A 479 12.77 -4.04 31.72
N VAL A 480 12.78 -2.71 31.69
CA VAL A 480 13.95 -1.92 31.35
C VAL A 480 14.66 -1.52 32.62
N VAL A 481 15.86 -2.06 32.82
CA VAL A 481 16.69 -1.83 34.01
C VAL A 481 17.84 -0.88 33.67
N PHE A 482 18.05 0.13 34.49
CA PHE A 482 19.14 1.10 34.32
C PHE A 482 19.60 1.65 35.67
N ASP A 483 20.87 2.03 35.72
CA ASP A 483 21.46 2.67 36.90
C ASP A 483 21.49 4.19 36.71
N SER A 484 21.08 4.91 37.76
CA SER A 484 21.20 6.35 37.84
C SER A 484 22.25 6.77 38.87
N LYS A 485 23.09 7.75 38.52
CA LYS A 485 24.11 8.31 39.44
C LYS A 485 23.50 9.16 40.54
N LYS A 486 22.27 9.64 40.39
CA LYS A 486 21.57 10.55 41.31
C LYS A 486 20.08 10.31 41.32
N ALA A 487 19.40 10.76 42.32
CA ALA A 487 17.95 10.94 42.31
C ALA A 487 17.60 12.18 41.45
N TYR A 488 16.36 12.21 40.94
CA TYR A 488 15.83 13.31 40.15
C TYR A 488 14.68 14.01 40.88
N SER A 489 14.38 15.25 40.46
CA SER A 489 13.23 16.02 40.90
C SER A 489 12.57 16.70 39.72
N GLY A 490 11.32 17.09 39.84
CA GLY A 490 10.52 17.69 38.77
C GLY A 490 9.76 16.64 37.97
N THR A 491 9.71 16.77 36.64
CA THR A 491 8.95 15.89 35.78
C THR A 491 9.87 14.98 34.98
N ALA A 492 9.54 13.70 34.96
CA ALA A 492 10.10 12.71 34.02
C ALA A 492 9.08 12.36 32.96
N HIS A 493 9.54 12.09 31.73
CA HIS A 493 8.74 11.72 30.59
C HIS A 493 9.16 10.36 30.07
N LEU A 494 8.25 9.39 30.10
CA LEU A 494 8.40 8.12 29.42
C LEU A 494 7.65 8.19 28.10
N THR A 495 8.37 8.23 27.00
CA THR A 495 7.79 8.11 25.67
C THR A 495 7.70 6.63 25.30
N VAL A 496 6.51 6.16 24.90
CA VAL A 496 6.28 4.83 24.34
C VAL A 496 5.68 5.01 22.95
N ALA A 497 6.51 4.90 21.94
CA ALA A 497 6.10 4.93 20.55
C ALA A 497 5.83 3.51 20.05
N ILE A 498 4.71 3.32 19.38
CA ILE A 498 4.17 2.02 18.98
C ILE A 498 4.03 2.01 17.46
N ALA A 499 4.73 1.07 16.82
CA ALA A 499 4.68 0.87 15.38
C ALA A 499 3.38 0.17 14.93
N GLY A 500 2.78 -0.67 15.76
CA GLY A 500 1.54 -1.37 15.44
C GLY A 500 1.07 -2.28 16.58
N VAL A 501 -0.18 -2.72 16.51
CA VAL A 501 -0.76 -3.61 17.52
C VAL A 501 -1.66 -4.67 16.91
N SER A 502 -1.84 -5.79 17.61
CA SER A 502 -2.84 -6.80 17.27
C SER A 502 -3.41 -7.44 18.52
N GLY A 503 -4.64 -7.96 18.42
CA GLY A 503 -5.27 -8.71 19.50
C GLY A 503 -5.72 -7.87 20.69
N ASN A 504 -6.00 -6.56 20.49
CA ASN A 504 -6.48 -5.63 21.52
C ASN A 504 -5.66 -5.70 22.83
N PRO A 505 -4.34 -5.44 22.77
CA PRO A 505 -3.47 -5.59 23.93
C PRO A 505 -3.78 -4.56 25.02
N LYS A 506 -3.54 -4.97 26.27
CA LYS A 506 -3.62 -4.13 27.46
C LYS A 506 -2.27 -4.16 28.18
N VAL A 507 -1.76 -3.01 28.55
CA VAL A 507 -0.46 -2.83 29.20
C VAL A 507 -0.59 -1.92 30.41
N THR A 508 0.03 -2.31 31.51
CA THR A 508 0.24 -1.44 32.67
C THR A 508 1.71 -1.05 32.72
N ILE A 509 1.98 0.25 32.84
CA ILE A 509 3.34 0.78 32.91
C ILE A 509 3.63 1.21 34.35
N SER A 510 4.76 0.77 34.89
CA SER A 510 5.19 1.13 36.24
C SER A 510 6.67 1.52 36.30
N VAL A 511 7.01 2.38 37.25
CA VAL A 511 8.38 2.81 37.57
C VAL A 511 8.66 2.42 39.00
N ASN A 512 9.70 1.61 39.24
CA ASN A 512 10.09 1.10 40.56
C ASN A 512 8.91 0.51 41.35
N GLY A 513 8.03 -0.22 40.65
CA GLY A 513 6.86 -0.89 41.22
C GLY A 513 5.63 0.01 41.39
N LYS A 514 5.72 1.32 41.15
CA LYS A 514 4.57 2.23 41.18
C LYS A 514 3.97 2.36 39.78
N GLU A 515 2.69 2.02 39.64
CA GLU A 515 1.94 2.21 38.40
C GLU A 515 1.86 3.71 38.05
N ILE A 516 2.18 4.03 36.78
CA ILE A 516 2.08 5.40 36.25
C ILE A 516 1.04 5.51 35.13
N LYS A 517 0.73 4.42 34.42
CA LYS A 517 -0.23 4.42 33.31
C LYS A 517 -0.78 3.02 33.02
N ALA A 518 -2.07 2.93 32.71
CA ALA A 518 -2.68 1.77 32.07
C ALA A 518 -3.15 2.17 30.65
N LEU A 519 -2.88 1.31 29.67
CA LEU A 519 -3.15 1.52 28.26
C LEU A 519 -3.91 0.33 27.68
N ALA A 520 -4.82 0.60 26.74
CA ALA A 520 -5.54 -0.43 26.00
C ALA A 520 -5.68 0.02 24.53
N TYR A 521 -5.37 -0.87 23.61
CA TYR A 521 -5.34 -0.54 22.20
C TYR A 521 -6.33 -1.36 21.38
N GLN A 522 -6.84 -0.74 20.31
CA GLN A 522 -7.66 -1.41 19.31
C GLN A 522 -6.77 -2.10 18.28
N ASN A 523 -7.16 -3.30 17.87
CA ASN A 523 -6.48 -4.11 16.87
C ASN A 523 -6.31 -3.39 15.54
N ASP A 524 -5.10 -3.40 14.98
CA ASP A 524 -4.81 -2.99 13.60
C ASP A 524 -4.30 -4.14 12.72
N ALA A 525 -4.30 -5.35 13.26
CA ALA A 525 -3.88 -6.60 12.61
C ALA A 525 -2.39 -6.70 12.22
N ALA A 526 -1.55 -5.70 12.55
CA ALA A 526 -0.18 -5.62 12.06
C ALA A 526 0.72 -6.76 12.57
N THR A 527 0.60 -7.14 13.85
CA THR A 527 1.54 -8.09 14.49
C THR A 527 1.39 -9.51 13.96
N TYR A 528 0.18 -9.99 13.71
CA TYR A 528 -0.07 -11.38 13.32
C TYR A 528 -0.17 -11.60 11.81
N ARG A 529 -0.48 -10.57 11.03
CA ARG A 529 -0.34 -10.61 9.57
C ARG A 529 1.12 -10.40 9.21
N ALA A 530 1.55 -10.74 8.05
CA ALA A 530 2.94 -10.60 7.63
C ALA A 530 3.41 -9.14 7.47
N ALA A 531 2.77 -8.20 8.18
CA ALA A 531 3.15 -6.80 8.20
C ALA A 531 4.65 -6.66 8.42
N LEU A 532 5.30 -5.88 7.57
CA LEU A 532 6.74 -5.89 7.51
C LEU A 532 7.35 -5.31 8.78
N ARG A 533 7.02 -4.07 9.15
CA ARG A 533 7.67 -3.39 10.28
C ARG A 533 6.74 -2.48 11.06
N SER A 534 5.54 -2.20 10.54
CA SER A 534 4.61 -1.26 11.13
C SER A 534 3.14 -1.64 10.88
N GLY A 535 2.26 -1.00 11.63
CA GLY A 535 0.81 -0.91 11.43
C GLY A 535 0.39 0.55 11.57
N VAL A 536 -0.61 0.82 12.39
CA VAL A 536 -0.99 2.21 12.75
C VAL A 536 -0.08 2.71 13.87
N TYR A 537 0.64 3.79 13.61
CA TYR A 537 1.52 4.42 14.60
C TYR A 537 0.72 5.08 15.74
N ARG A 538 1.22 4.92 16.96
CA ARG A 538 0.67 5.55 18.16
C ARG A 538 1.79 6.07 19.03
N LEU A 539 1.59 7.21 19.67
CA LEU A 539 2.57 7.85 20.53
C LEU A 539 1.94 8.13 21.90
N GLU A 540 2.57 7.60 22.94
CA GLU A 540 2.25 7.89 24.33
C GLU A 540 3.41 8.67 24.95
N ASP A 541 3.12 9.86 25.45
CA ASP A 541 4.04 10.66 26.28
C ASP A 541 3.47 10.68 27.70
N ILE A 542 4.15 10.01 28.63
CA ILE A 542 3.67 9.73 29.98
C ILE A 542 4.52 10.50 30.97
N SER A 543 3.98 11.59 31.47
CA SER A 543 4.63 12.39 32.53
C SER A 543 4.40 11.77 33.90
N PHE A 544 5.45 11.75 34.72
CA PHE A 544 5.40 11.30 36.11
C PHE A 544 6.40 12.05 36.99
N PRO A 545 6.21 12.05 38.33
CA PRO A 545 7.16 12.68 39.26
C PRO A 545 8.53 12.02 39.16
N ALA A 546 9.58 12.82 38.86
CA ALA A 546 10.94 12.32 38.69
C ALA A 546 11.54 11.74 39.98
N GLU A 547 10.94 12.04 41.14
CA GLU A 547 11.27 11.47 42.44
C GLU A 547 11.05 9.95 42.55
N LEU A 548 10.26 9.37 41.60
CA LEU A 548 10.15 7.91 41.48
C LEU A 548 11.46 7.26 41.01
N LEU A 549 12.39 8.05 40.43
CA LEU A 549 13.70 7.60 39.99
C LEU A 549 14.71 7.81 41.10
N VAL A 550 15.35 6.74 41.56
CA VAL A 550 16.30 6.78 42.69
C VAL A 550 17.75 6.73 42.19
N ALA A 551 18.68 7.13 43.04
CA ALA A 551 20.09 6.83 42.81
C ALA A 551 20.33 5.33 42.94
N GLY A 552 21.08 4.72 42.00
CA GLY A 552 21.23 3.28 41.86
C GLY A 552 20.29 2.71 40.84
N SER A 553 19.86 1.46 41.06
CA SER A 553 19.09 0.68 40.08
C SER A 553 17.64 1.13 40.03
N ASN A 554 17.13 1.32 38.80
CA ASN A 554 15.75 1.65 38.49
C ASN A 554 15.18 0.67 37.48
N THR A 555 13.86 0.47 37.54
CA THR A 555 13.14 -0.39 36.61
C THR A 555 11.91 0.32 36.06
N VAL A 556 11.82 0.41 34.73
CA VAL A 556 10.59 0.74 34.02
C VAL A 556 10.01 -0.57 33.50
N ARG A 557 8.77 -0.89 33.89
CA ARG A 557 8.08 -2.12 33.49
C ARG A 557 6.97 -1.82 32.50
N LEU A 558 6.96 -2.56 31.39
CA LEU A 558 5.86 -2.67 30.43
C LEU A 558 5.16 -4.01 30.70
N GLY A 559 4.16 -4.01 31.56
CA GLY A 559 3.44 -5.23 31.98
C GLY A 559 2.25 -5.52 31.07
N MET A 560 2.34 -6.52 30.20
CA MET A 560 1.22 -6.99 29.38
C MET A 560 0.21 -7.71 30.26
N THR A 561 -0.98 -7.17 30.41
CA THR A 561 -2.06 -7.74 31.24
C THR A 561 -3.13 -8.48 30.45
N GLY A 562 -3.17 -8.31 29.13
CA GLY A 562 -4.08 -9.01 28.24
C GLY A 562 -3.70 -8.81 26.78
N VAL A 563 -3.84 -9.88 25.98
CA VAL A 563 -3.62 -9.87 24.53
C VAL A 563 -4.34 -11.05 23.87
N GLY A 564 -4.93 -10.84 22.71
CA GLY A 564 -5.56 -11.90 21.91
C GLY A 564 -4.54 -12.84 21.28
N LYS A 565 -5.01 -13.97 20.77
CA LYS A 565 -4.18 -14.99 20.12
C LYS A 565 -3.35 -14.36 18.98
N ASN A 566 -2.06 -14.65 18.95
CA ASN A 566 -1.08 -14.14 18.00
C ASN A 566 -1.00 -12.61 17.94
N GLY A 567 -1.55 -11.92 18.94
CA GLY A 567 -1.50 -10.47 19.07
C GLY A 567 -0.23 -9.98 19.75
N GLY A 568 -0.13 -8.66 19.93
CA GLY A 568 1.00 -8.02 20.60
C GLY A 568 1.09 -6.53 20.33
N ILE A 569 2.07 -5.90 20.96
CA ILE A 569 2.48 -4.51 20.73
C ILE A 569 3.84 -4.52 20.05
N MET A 570 3.92 -3.90 18.89
CA MET A 570 5.16 -3.63 18.17
C MET A 570 5.66 -2.25 18.61
N TYR A 571 6.75 -2.21 19.34
CA TYR A 571 7.36 -0.94 19.73
C TYR A 571 8.18 -0.36 18.57
N ASP A 572 8.17 0.97 18.45
CA ASP A 572 9.07 1.76 17.63
C ASP A 572 10.23 2.27 18.52
N THR A 573 9.91 3.10 19.50
CA THR A 573 10.87 3.68 20.43
C THR A 573 10.29 3.71 21.84
N VAL A 574 11.11 3.34 22.81
CA VAL A 574 10.85 3.58 24.24
C VAL A 574 11.99 4.40 24.80
N LYS A 575 11.72 5.58 25.35
CA LYS A 575 12.75 6.46 25.91
C LYS A 575 12.30 7.15 27.19
N LEU A 576 13.28 7.47 28.04
CA LEU A 576 13.07 8.20 29.29
C LEU A 576 13.87 9.49 29.30
N GLU A 577 13.20 10.59 29.59
CA GLU A 577 13.75 11.94 29.61
C GLU A 577 13.37 12.65 30.90
N ILE A 578 14.18 13.65 31.29
CA ILE A 578 13.90 14.55 32.42
C ILE A 578 13.67 15.95 31.86
N GLU A 579 12.64 16.62 32.34
CA GLU A 579 12.32 18.01 31.99
C GLU A 579 13.29 19.01 32.64
#